data_af77ceb28fd8dedc9ca5bb358385099a
#
_entry.id   af77ceb28fd8dedc9ca5bb358385099a
#
_cell.length_a   1.000
_cell.length_b   1.000
_cell.length_c   1.000
_cell.angle_alpha   90.00
_cell.angle_beta   90.00
_cell.angle_gamma   90.00
#
_symmetry.space_group_name_H-M   'P 1'
#
loop_
_entity.id
_entity.type
_entity.pdbx_description
1 polymer ?
#
loop_
_entity_poly.entity_id
_entity_poly.type
_entity_poly.pdbx_seq_one_letter_code
_entity_poly.pdbx_strand_id
1 'polypeptide(L)'
;MKVKVKTYKQMPEIIKKGDWIDLYTEEDVNMDGPFAETLHKRKDGDVILRSRDVIFDNKMISLGVAMQLPKGFEAVVLPRSSTYKKYGIILANSQGVIDNSYCGNEDKWYFSAIALRKTSIPAGTRIAQFRIQLSQKATFWQKIKWLFSSKIKLVQVNNLSDKNRGGFGSTGE
;
A
#
# COMPACT_ATOMS: atom_id res chain seq x y z
N MET A 1 -4.49 -18.58 -11.99
CA MET A 1 -3.37 -17.64 -12.23
C MET A 1 -2.31 -17.83 -11.14
N LYS A 2 -1.01 -17.86 -11.49
CA LYS A 2 0.10 -17.91 -10.52
C LYS A 2 0.69 -16.53 -10.33
N VAL A 3 0.91 -16.12 -9.07
CA VAL A 3 1.58 -14.88 -8.67
C VAL A 3 2.78 -15.26 -7.80
N LYS A 4 3.98 -14.85 -8.20
CA LYS A 4 5.18 -15.08 -7.39
C LYS A 4 5.24 -14.01 -6.30
N VAL A 5 5.53 -14.44 -5.08
CA VAL A 5 5.60 -13.57 -3.89
C VAL A 5 6.93 -13.79 -3.18
N LYS A 6 7.71 -12.73 -3.06
CA LYS A 6 8.84 -12.65 -2.14
C LYS A 6 8.32 -12.04 -0.85
N THR A 7 8.57 -12.71 0.27
CA THR A 7 8.11 -12.25 1.59
C THR A 7 9.30 -11.83 2.45
N TYR A 8 9.11 -10.78 3.22
CA TYR A 8 10.07 -10.27 4.20
C TYR A 8 9.61 -10.56 5.64
N LYS A 9 8.32 -10.87 5.81
CA LYS A 9 7.74 -11.26 7.10
C LYS A 9 6.90 -12.52 6.98
N GLN A 10 5.76 -12.44 6.30
CA GLN A 10 4.86 -13.58 6.14
C GLN A 10 4.11 -13.56 4.81
N MET A 11 3.64 -14.72 4.38
CA MET A 11 2.84 -14.84 3.16
C MET A 11 1.47 -14.18 3.35
N PRO A 12 0.97 -13.47 2.33
CA PRO A 12 -0.42 -13.03 2.27
C PRO A 12 -1.37 -14.22 2.36
N GLU A 13 -2.47 -14.03 3.07
CA GLU A 13 -3.43 -15.11 3.30
C GLU A 13 -4.69 -14.89 2.46
N ILE A 14 -5.05 -15.93 1.70
CA ILE A 14 -6.33 -16.00 0.99
C ILE A 14 -7.37 -16.49 2.00
N ILE A 15 -8.22 -15.60 2.46
CA ILE A 15 -9.25 -15.91 3.44
C ILE A 15 -10.41 -16.64 2.75
N LYS A 16 -10.87 -17.75 3.34
CA LYS A 16 -12.00 -18.54 2.79
C LYS A 16 -13.33 -17.77 2.70
N LYS A 17 -13.48 -16.71 3.52
CA LYS A 17 -14.67 -15.85 3.55
C LYS A 17 -14.31 -14.47 2.99
N GLY A 18 -14.39 -14.28 1.69
CA GLY A 18 -14.13 -13.01 1.00
C GLY A 18 -13.23 -13.17 -0.22
N ASP A 19 -13.21 -12.15 -1.07
CA ASP A 19 -12.46 -12.14 -2.34
C ASP A 19 -11.10 -11.43 -2.23
N TRP A 20 -10.84 -10.74 -1.11
CA TRP A 20 -9.64 -9.96 -0.90
C TRP A 20 -8.59 -10.73 -0.13
N ILE A 21 -7.33 -10.49 -0.43
CA ILE A 21 -6.17 -11.14 0.17
C ILE A 21 -5.57 -10.17 1.19
N ASP A 22 -5.41 -10.61 2.45
CA ASP A 22 -4.89 -9.78 3.52
C ASP A 22 -3.37 -9.56 3.40
N LEU A 23 -2.93 -8.35 3.74
CA LEU A 23 -1.55 -7.92 3.85
C LEU A 23 -1.24 -7.47 5.27
N TYR A 24 0.00 -7.69 5.69
CA TYR A 24 0.45 -7.52 7.08
C TYR A 24 1.55 -6.48 7.17
N THR A 25 1.64 -5.77 8.28
CA THR A 25 2.80 -4.91 8.59
C THR A 25 4.07 -5.75 8.71
N GLU A 26 5.17 -5.28 8.12
CA GLU A 26 6.48 -5.94 8.23
C GLU A 26 7.09 -5.75 9.62
N GLU A 27 6.92 -4.56 10.19
CA GLU A 27 7.51 -4.11 11.45
C GLU A 27 6.49 -3.40 12.35
N ASP A 28 6.91 -3.07 13.57
CA ASP A 28 6.12 -2.25 14.48
C ASP A 28 6.05 -0.82 13.96
N VAL A 29 4.86 -0.24 13.97
CA VAL A 29 4.61 1.11 13.47
C VAL A 29 4.04 1.98 14.57
N ASN A 30 4.76 3.06 14.90
CA ASN A 30 4.27 4.09 15.82
C ASN A 30 4.02 5.37 15.02
N MET A 31 2.86 5.96 15.18
CA MET A 31 2.48 7.21 14.55
C MET A 31 1.85 8.15 15.57
N ASP A 32 2.18 9.44 15.46
CA ASP A 32 1.58 10.47 16.29
C ASP A 32 0.25 10.96 15.71
N GLY A 33 -0.59 11.50 16.58
CA GLY A 33 -1.83 12.14 16.15
C GLY A 33 -1.56 13.50 15.50
N PRO A 34 -2.58 14.10 14.86
CA PRO A 34 -2.47 15.43 14.29
C PRO A 34 -2.18 16.46 15.39
N PHE A 35 -1.35 17.43 15.07
CA PHE A 35 -1.08 18.57 15.94
C PHE A 35 -1.28 19.87 15.18
N ALA A 36 -1.67 20.91 15.91
CA ALA A 36 -1.87 22.23 15.33
C ALA A 36 -0.61 23.08 15.54
N GLU A 37 -0.06 23.60 14.46
CA GLU A 37 1.02 24.57 14.50
C GLU A 37 0.47 25.99 14.27
N THR A 38 0.90 26.94 15.10
CA THR A 38 0.53 28.35 14.93
C THR A 38 1.67 29.08 14.23
N LEU A 39 1.46 29.41 12.97
CA LEU A 39 2.41 30.22 12.21
C LEU A 39 2.16 31.71 12.46
N HIS A 40 3.23 32.45 12.88
CA HIS A 40 3.21 33.86 13.03
C HIS A 40 3.96 34.49 11.83
N LYS A 41 3.25 35.12 10.91
CA LYS A 41 3.88 35.96 9.88
C LYS A 41 3.97 37.40 10.40
N ARG A 42 5.19 37.95 10.50
CA ARG A 42 5.42 39.37 10.71
C ARG A 42 5.50 40.08 9.36
N LYS A 43 4.79 41.19 9.23
CA LYS A 43 4.98 42.15 8.18
C LYS A 43 5.16 43.51 8.87
N ASP A 44 6.30 44.18 8.63
CA ASP A 44 6.63 45.51 9.13
C ASP A 44 6.46 45.75 10.64
N GLY A 45 6.85 44.75 11.45
CA GLY A 45 6.84 44.88 12.92
C GLY A 45 5.55 44.42 13.60
N ASP A 46 4.44 44.26 12.90
CA ASP A 46 3.17 43.84 13.47
C ASP A 46 2.82 42.38 13.12
N VAL A 47 2.20 41.71 14.06
CA VAL A 47 1.68 40.32 13.85
C VAL A 47 0.35 40.42 13.12
N ILE A 48 0.36 40.26 11.81
CA ILE A 48 -0.83 40.46 10.99
C ILE A 48 -1.66 39.19 10.75
N LEU A 49 -1.08 38.00 10.80
CA LEU A 49 -1.78 36.78 10.52
C LEU A 49 -1.34 35.64 11.47
N ARG A 50 -2.32 35.08 12.16
CA ARG A 50 -2.21 33.77 12.82
C ARG A 50 -2.91 32.73 11.92
N SER A 51 -2.15 31.89 11.22
CA SER A 51 -2.71 30.69 10.61
C SER A 51 -2.49 29.50 11.55
N ARG A 52 -3.49 28.63 11.65
CA ARG A 52 -3.35 27.35 12.32
C ARG A 52 -3.35 26.28 11.24
N ASP A 53 -2.20 25.65 11.04
CA ASP A 53 -2.10 24.50 10.18
C ASP A 53 -2.19 23.23 11.02
N VAL A 54 -2.95 22.25 10.53
CA VAL A 54 -3.02 20.92 11.15
C VAL A 54 -2.07 20.02 10.38
N ILE A 55 -1.04 19.57 11.07
CA ILE A 55 -0.03 18.67 10.52
C ILE A 55 -0.38 17.23 10.93
N PHE A 56 -0.40 16.35 9.96
CA PHE A 56 -0.66 14.93 10.16
C PHE A 56 0.63 14.14 10.04
N ASP A 57 0.87 13.22 10.96
CA ASP A 57 1.95 12.24 10.79
C ASP A 57 1.60 11.30 9.63
N ASN A 58 2.56 11.11 8.73
CA ASN A 58 2.42 10.23 7.58
C ASN A 58 3.62 9.28 7.49
N LYS A 59 3.35 8.03 7.12
CA LYS A 59 4.38 7.00 7.00
C LYS A 59 4.08 6.04 5.85
N MET A 60 5.15 5.62 5.19
CA MET A 60 5.14 4.50 4.25
C MET A 60 5.31 3.20 5.03
N ILE A 61 4.22 2.55 5.39
CA ILE A 61 4.23 1.30 6.15
C ILE A 61 4.51 0.15 5.19
N SER A 62 5.62 -0.54 5.38
CA SER A 62 5.94 -1.74 4.58
C SER A 62 4.94 -2.87 4.86
N LEU A 63 4.44 -3.48 3.79
CA LEU A 63 3.54 -4.63 3.85
C LEU A 63 4.27 -5.97 3.75
N GLY A 64 5.62 -5.94 3.84
CA GLY A 64 6.46 -7.12 3.94
C GLY A 64 6.43 -8.06 2.75
N VAL A 65 6.04 -7.57 1.57
CA VAL A 65 5.97 -8.37 0.34
C VAL A 65 6.44 -7.58 -0.88
N ALA A 66 7.00 -8.29 -1.85
CA ALA A 66 7.13 -7.87 -3.23
C ALA A 66 6.51 -8.97 -4.12
N MET A 67 5.87 -8.60 -5.22
CA MET A 67 5.16 -9.59 -6.05
C MET A 67 5.38 -9.39 -7.54
N GLN A 68 5.45 -10.49 -8.27
CA GLN A 68 5.42 -10.48 -9.73
C GLN A 68 4.03 -10.87 -10.22
N LEU A 69 3.28 -9.85 -10.66
CA LEU A 69 1.98 -10.03 -11.29
C LEU A 69 2.13 -10.51 -12.74
N PRO A 70 1.21 -11.31 -13.26
CA PRO A 70 1.20 -11.68 -14.68
C PRO A 70 0.98 -10.46 -15.58
N LYS A 71 1.51 -10.50 -16.79
CA LYS A 71 1.28 -9.44 -17.79
C LYS A 71 -0.21 -9.25 -18.06
N GLY A 72 -0.65 -7.98 -18.14
CA GLY A 72 -2.05 -7.61 -18.34
C GLY A 72 -2.87 -7.59 -17.05
N PHE A 73 -2.23 -7.73 -15.89
CA PHE A 73 -2.89 -7.63 -14.58
C PHE A 73 -2.22 -6.56 -13.73
N GLU A 74 -2.98 -6.01 -12.82
CA GLU A 74 -2.56 -5.07 -11.79
C GLU A 74 -3.18 -5.48 -10.44
N ALA A 75 -2.61 -5.02 -9.34
CA ALA A 75 -3.21 -5.18 -8.02
C ALA A 75 -3.71 -3.85 -7.50
N VAL A 76 -4.84 -3.89 -6.79
CA VAL A 76 -5.39 -2.76 -6.05
C VAL A 76 -5.28 -3.07 -4.57
N VAL A 77 -4.62 -2.18 -3.82
CA VAL A 77 -4.43 -2.26 -2.37
C VAL A 77 -5.33 -1.25 -1.69
N LEU A 78 -6.13 -1.73 -0.74
CA LEU A 78 -7.03 -0.91 0.07
C LEU A 78 -6.84 -1.20 1.56
N PRO A 79 -7.25 -0.27 2.46
CA PRO A 79 -7.35 -0.59 3.87
C PRO A 79 -8.40 -1.67 4.11
N ARG A 80 -8.22 -2.46 5.18
CA ARG A 80 -9.30 -3.33 5.66
C ARG A 80 -10.39 -2.48 6.32
N SER A 81 -11.62 -2.96 6.32
CA SER A 81 -12.78 -2.25 6.90
C SER A 81 -12.58 -1.86 8.38
N SER A 82 -11.77 -2.61 9.12
CA SER A 82 -11.48 -2.35 10.54
C SER A 82 -10.26 -1.45 10.78
N THR A 83 -9.45 -1.14 9.75
CA THR A 83 -8.16 -0.45 9.90
C THR A 83 -8.31 0.92 10.53
N TYR A 84 -9.21 1.76 10.02
CA TYR A 84 -9.49 3.06 10.60
C TYR A 84 -10.02 2.94 12.04
N LYS A 85 -11.02 2.08 12.27
CA LYS A 85 -11.64 1.92 13.59
C LYS A 85 -10.62 1.50 14.65
N LYS A 86 -9.72 0.56 14.33
CA LYS A 86 -8.74 0.01 15.27
C LYS A 86 -7.55 0.95 15.48
N TYR A 87 -7.01 1.47 14.40
CA TYR A 87 -5.70 2.16 14.41
C TYR A 87 -5.79 3.64 14.10
N GLY A 88 -6.93 4.17 13.65
CA GLY A 88 -7.08 5.59 13.32
C GLY A 88 -6.22 6.04 12.14
N ILE A 89 -5.80 5.13 11.28
CA ILE A 89 -5.04 5.44 10.06
C ILE A 89 -5.92 5.32 8.83
N ILE A 90 -5.63 6.14 7.83
CA ILE A 90 -6.24 6.09 6.51
C ILE A 90 -5.16 5.93 5.44
N LEU A 91 -5.54 5.46 4.26
CA LEU A 91 -4.66 5.37 3.11
C LEU A 91 -4.63 6.73 2.39
N ALA A 92 -3.48 7.39 2.37
CA ALA A 92 -3.32 8.77 1.90
C ALA A 92 -3.66 8.96 0.41
N ASN A 93 -3.35 7.95 -0.41
CA ASN A 93 -3.59 7.98 -1.85
C ASN A 93 -4.90 7.29 -2.28
N SER A 94 -5.87 7.17 -1.38
CA SER A 94 -7.19 6.53 -1.60
C SER A 94 -7.10 5.06 -1.95
N GLN A 95 -6.31 4.67 -2.95
CA GLN A 95 -5.98 3.29 -3.30
C GLN A 95 -4.55 3.17 -3.81
N GLY A 96 -3.88 2.10 -3.45
CA GLY A 96 -2.58 1.72 -4.01
C GLY A 96 -2.79 0.94 -5.30
N VAL A 97 -2.24 1.41 -6.42
CA VAL A 97 -2.26 0.68 -7.69
C VAL A 97 -0.88 0.15 -7.98
N ILE A 98 -0.78 -1.15 -8.09
CA ILE A 98 0.48 -1.86 -8.35
C ILE A 98 0.39 -2.50 -9.74
N ASP A 99 1.08 -1.94 -10.70
CA ASP A 99 1.16 -2.54 -12.03
C ASP A 99 2.20 -3.67 -12.11
N ASN A 100 2.15 -4.45 -13.18
CA ASN A 100 3.00 -5.63 -13.33
C ASN A 100 4.49 -5.33 -13.58
N SER A 101 4.87 -4.08 -13.80
CA SER A 101 6.27 -3.68 -13.94
C SER A 101 6.94 -3.43 -12.58
N TYR A 102 6.16 -3.23 -11.52
CA TYR A 102 6.64 -3.12 -10.14
C TYR A 102 6.81 -4.53 -9.55
N CYS A 103 7.90 -5.20 -9.92
CA CYS A 103 8.08 -6.64 -9.70
C CYS A 103 9.52 -7.05 -9.38
N GLY A 104 10.37 -6.10 -9.01
CA GLY A 104 11.74 -6.36 -8.57
C GLY A 104 11.84 -6.85 -7.13
N ASN A 105 13.04 -7.29 -6.77
CA ASN A 105 13.31 -7.75 -5.41
C ASN A 105 13.07 -6.68 -4.35
N GLU A 106 13.38 -5.42 -4.65
CA GLU A 106 13.22 -4.29 -3.72
C GLU A 106 11.92 -3.48 -3.97
N ASP A 107 11.09 -3.91 -4.93
CA ASP A 107 9.78 -3.31 -5.18
C ASP A 107 8.77 -3.78 -4.13
N LYS A 108 9.03 -3.46 -2.85
CA LYS A 108 8.14 -3.77 -1.73
C LYS A 108 6.82 -3.00 -1.85
N TRP A 109 5.75 -3.63 -1.42
CA TRP A 109 4.44 -2.99 -1.33
C TRP A 109 4.30 -2.22 -0.03
N TYR A 110 3.75 -1.02 -0.13
CA TYR A 110 3.58 -0.11 1.00
C TYR A 110 2.13 0.35 1.16
N PHE A 111 1.79 0.66 2.39
CA PHE A 111 0.58 1.37 2.77
C PHE A 111 0.96 2.80 3.14
N SER A 112 0.63 3.77 2.28
CA SER A 112 0.86 5.20 2.56
C SER A 112 -0.15 5.66 3.60
N ALA A 113 0.25 5.71 4.86
CA ALA A 113 -0.63 5.99 5.98
C ALA A 113 -0.62 7.46 6.38
N ILE A 114 -1.81 7.99 6.71
CA ILE A 114 -1.97 9.22 7.50
C ILE A 114 -2.61 8.83 8.82
N ALA A 115 -2.05 9.28 9.94
CA ALA A 115 -2.59 9.06 11.28
C ALA A 115 -3.55 10.18 11.67
N LEU A 116 -4.80 9.83 12.00
CA LEU A 116 -5.81 10.75 12.52
C LEU A 116 -5.85 10.76 14.06
N ARG A 117 -5.07 9.91 14.71
CA ARG A 117 -4.83 9.88 16.14
C ARG A 117 -3.53 9.14 16.42
N LYS A 118 -2.95 9.36 17.60
CA LYS A 118 -1.79 8.58 18.04
C LYS A 118 -2.11 7.09 18.06
N THR A 119 -1.23 6.28 17.47
CA THR A 119 -1.43 4.84 17.32
C THR A 119 -0.13 4.07 17.33
N SER A 120 -0.23 2.81 17.77
CA SER A 120 0.84 1.81 17.70
C SER A 120 0.26 0.55 17.04
N ILE A 121 0.93 0.04 16.04
CA ILE A 121 0.50 -1.10 15.22
C ILE A 121 1.61 -2.15 15.26
N PRO A 122 1.42 -3.28 15.93
CA PRO A 122 2.43 -4.34 16.00
C PRO A 122 2.73 -4.95 14.62
N ALA A 123 3.96 -5.40 14.44
CA ALA A 123 4.37 -6.21 13.29
C ALA A 123 3.44 -7.43 13.11
N GLY A 124 3.18 -7.80 11.86
CA GLY A 124 2.27 -8.89 11.54
C GLY A 124 0.78 -8.55 11.67
N THR A 125 0.44 -7.26 11.84
CA THR A 125 -0.94 -6.80 11.91
C THR A 125 -1.54 -6.65 10.52
N ARG A 126 -2.76 -7.17 10.32
CA ARG A 126 -3.51 -7.01 9.06
C ARG A 126 -4.11 -5.61 8.97
N ILE A 127 -3.51 -4.73 8.18
CA ILE A 127 -3.98 -3.35 7.97
C ILE A 127 -4.52 -3.10 6.57
N ALA A 128 -4.09 -3.89 5.60
CA ALA A 128 -4.44 -3.74 4.19
C ALA A 128 -4.95 -5.05 3.61
N GLN A 129 -5.56 -4.95 2.45
CA GLN A 129 -6.01 -6.07 1.63
C GLN A 129 -5.84 -5.71 0.16
N PHE A 130 -5.69 -6.71 -0.71
CA PHE A 130 -5.58 -6.46 -2.14
C PHE A 130 -6.41 -7.45 -2.95
N ARG A 131 -6.72 -7.05 -4.16
CA ARG A 131 -7.25 -7.91 -5.23
C ARG A 131 -6.46 -7.69 -6.51
N ILE A 132 -6.48 -8.70 -7.37
CA ILE A 132 -5.87 -8.62 -8.69
C ILE A 132 -6.98 -8.44 -9.71
N GLN A 133 -6.77 -7.54 -10.65
CA GLN A 133 -7.71 -7.24 -11.73
C GLN A 133 -6.98 -7.10 -13.07
N LEU A 134 -7.73 -7.06 -14.16
CA LEU A 134 -7.19 -6.75 -15.48
C LEU A 134 -6.73 -5.29 -15.53
N SER A 135 -5.51 -5.07 -16.04
CA SER A 135 -5.01 -3.71 -16.30
C SER A 135 -5.66 -3.14 -17.56
N GLN A 136 -5.60 -1.80 -17.72
CA GLN A 136 -6.08 -1.13 -18.94
C GLN A 136 -5.41 -1.63 -20.22
N LYS A 137 -4.16 -2.09 -20.11
CA LYS A 137 -3.37 -2.62 -21.22
C LYS A 137 -3.60 -4.11 -21.51
N ALA A 138 -4.58 -4.74 -20.82
CA ALA A 138 -4.87 -6.16 -21.01
C ALA A 138 -5.38 -6.44 -22.43
N THR A 139 -4.73 -7.38 -23.11
CA THR A 139 -5.14 -7.83 -24.45
C THR A 139 -6.43 -8.64 -24.40
N PHE A 140 -7.09 -8.78 -25.56
CA PHE A 140 -8.31 -9.59 -25.69
C PHE A 140 -8.10 -11.03 -25.17
N TRP A 141 -6.98 -11.67 -25.49
CA TRP A 141 -6.68 -13.02 -25.02
C TRP A 141 -6.46 -13.11 -23.51
N GLN A 142 -5.90 -12.07 -22.89
CA GLN A 142 -5.75 -12.00 -21.44
C GLN A 142 -7.12 -11.86 -20.75
N LYS A 143 -8.06 -11.09 -21.34
CA LYS A 143 -9.44 -10.97 -20.87
C LYS A 143 -10.17 -12.31 -20.93
N ILE A 144 -10.07 -13.03 -22.06
CA ILE A 144 -10.66 -14.36 -22.21
C ILE A 144 -10.06 -15.34 -21.19
N LYS A 145 -8.74 -15.36 -21.07
CA LYS A 145 -8.06 -16.23 -20.10
C LYS A 145 -8.50 -15.95 -18.67
N TRP A 146 -8.78 -14.68 -18.33
CA TRP A 146 -9.28 -14.31 -16.99
C TRP A 146 -10.67 -14.88 -16.74
N LEU A 147 -11.56 -14.85 -17.71
CA LEU A 147 -12.91 -15.43 -17.58
C LEU A 147 -12.90 -16.94 -17.25
N PHE A 148 -11.92 -17.67 -17.77
CA PHE A 148 -11.81 -19.12 -17.58
C PHE A 148 -10.83 -19.53 -16.45
N SER A 149 -10.08 -18.60 -15.83
CA SER A 149 -9.01 -18.89 -14.88
C SER A 149 -8.99 -17.92 -13.70
N SER A 150 -10.10 -17.79 -13.00
CA SER A 150 -10.24 -16.83 -11.89
C SER A 150 -9.47 -17.21 -10.61
N LYS A 151 -9.04 -18.47 -10.45
CA LYS A 151 -8.33 -18.90 -9.23
C LYS A 151 -6.91 -18.34 -9.18
N ILE A 152 -6.62 -17.58 -8.12
CA ILE A 152 -5.30 -17.04 -7.80
C ILE A 152 -4.55 -18.05 -6.92
N LYS A 153 -3.29 -18.34 -7.30
CA LYS A 153 -2.36 -19.12 -6.51
C LYS A 153 -1.13 -18.27 -6.21
N LEU A 154 -0.93 -17.94 -4.95
CA LEU A 154 0.30 -17.30 -4.47
C LEU A 154 1.39 -18.35 -4.33
N VAL A 155 2.56 -18.09 -4.88
CA VAL A 155 3.72 -18.98 -4.84
C VAL A 155 4.89 -18.23 -4.23
N GLN A 156 5.32 -18.66 -3.06
CA GLN A 156 6.48 -18.08 -2.40
C GLN A 156 7.75 -18.38 -3.20
N VAL A 157 8.58 -17.36 -3.36
CA VAL A 157 9.89 -17.45 -4.02
C VAL A 157 10.93 -16.67 -3.21
N ASN A 158 12.21 -17.05 -3.35
CA ASN A 158 13.30 -16.35 -2.71
C ASN A 158 13.68 -15.08 -3.47
N ASN A 159 13.58 -15.11 -4.81
CA ASN A 159 13.93 -14.00 -5.68
C ASN A 159 12.86 -13.78 -6.76
N LEU A 160 12.65 -12.52 -7.10
CA LEU A 160 11.83 -12.06 -8.23
C LEU A 160 12.74 -11.63 -9.38
N SER A 161 12.65 -10.38 -9.83
CA SER A 161 13.52 -9.79 -10.83
C SER A 161 14.59 -8.92 -10.15
N ASP A 162 15.80 -8.89 -10.71
CA ASP A 162 16.86 -7.98 -10.27
C ASP A 162 16.64 -6.54 -10.78
N LYS A 163 15.72 -6.37 -11.74
CA LYS A 163 15.30 -5.03 -12.21
C LYS A 163 14.22 -4.50 -11.28
N ASN A 164 14.61 -3.62 -10.38
CA ASN A 164 13.68 -2.85 -9.57
C ASN A 164 13.18 -1.65 -10.37
N ARG A 165 11.88 -1.40 -10.33
CA ARG A 165 11.30 -0.23 -10.99
C ARG A 165 11.43 1.01 -10.13
N GLY A 166 11.38 0.84 -8.82
CA GLY A 166 11.16 1.93 -7.89
C GLY A 166 9.71 2.43 -7.92
N GLY A 167 9.31 3.16 -6.90
CA GLY A 167 7.95 3.69 -6.74
C GLY A 167 7.97 5.08 -6.12
N PHE A 168 6.78 5.65 -5.87
CA PHE A 168 6.58 6.89 -5.11
C PHE A 168 7.36 8.11 -5.65
N GLY A 169 7.31 8.34 -6.95
CA GLY A 169 7.97 9.47 -7.61
C GLY A 169 9.18 9.09 -8.47
N SER A 170 9.58 7.82 -8.55
CA SER A 170 10.72 7.38 -9.37
C SER A 170 10.47 7.44 -10.88
N THR A 171 9.24 7.66 -11.33
CA THR A 171 8.88 7.78 -12.75
C THR A 171 9.03 9.18 -13.32
N GLY A 172 9.60 10.09 -12.53
CA GLY A 172 9.96 11.44 -12.95
C GLY A 172 8.80 12.43 -12.95
N GLU A 173 9.14 13.68 -12.77
CA GLU A 173 8.35 14.84 -13.13
C GLU A 173 8.36 14.99 -14.66
#